data_ced419b1a4f9afa249cbbc2aa3eeac18
#
_entry.id   ced419b1a4f9afa249cbbc2aa3eeac18
#
_cell.length_a   1.000
_cell.length_b   1.000
_cell.length_c   1.000
_cell.angle_alpha   90.00
_cell.angle_beta   90.00
_cell.angle_gamma   90.00
#
_symmetry.space_group_name_H-M   'P 1'
#
loop_
_entity.id
_entity.type
_entity.pdbx_description
1 polymer ?
#
loop_
_entity_poly.entity_id
_entity_poly.type
_entity_poly.pdbx_seq_one_letter_code
_entity_poly.pdbx_strand_id
1 'polypeptide(L)'
;MNYFDFDKKIISASEKAEEMANEAFQKTNYITELNQRKMLKAFQNARVSESHFTASTGYGYGDRGREALDEVFAFALNAEDALVRYNFVSGTHTITTALFGVLRPNDTMLSVTGIPYDTLQGVIGITSDGKTISGNTGTLIDFGINYEQL
;
A
#
# COMPACT_ATOMS: atom_id res chain seq x y z
N MET A 1 32.07 -21.39 -1.02
CA MET A 1 31.64 -22.65 -1.67
C MET A 1 30.74 -22.23 -2.84
N ASN A 2 31.20 -22.44 -4.06
CA ASN A 2 30.47 -21.98 -5.26
C ASN A 2 29.56 -23.14 -5.70
N TYR A 3 28.27 -23.02 -5.49
CA TYR A 3 27.28 -24.07 -5.83
C TYR A 3 26.90 -24.08 -7.31
N PHE A 4 27.33 -23.05 -8.07
CA PHE A 4 26.99 -22.86 -9.47
C PHE A 4 28.25 -22.62 -10.29
N ASP A 5 28.36 -23.25 -11.43
CA ASP A 5 29.52 -23.15 -12.33
C ASP A 5 29.26 -22.02 -13.36
N PHE A 6 29.30 -20.77 -12.86
CA PHE A 6 29.16 -19.60 -13.73
C PHE A 6 30.47 -19.26 -14.43
N ASP A 7 30.37 -18.80 -15.68
CA ASP A 7 31.51 -18.24 -16.41
C ASP A 7 32.17 -17.11 -15.62
N LYS A 8 33.50 -17.09 -15.57
CA LYS A 8 34.28 -16.09 -14.85
C LYS A 8 33.96 -14.65 -15.25
N LYS A 9 33.57 -14.43 -16.52
CA LYS A 9 33.15 -13.12 -17.01
C LYS A 9 31.84 -12.64 -16.36
N ILE A 10 30.93 -13.56 -16.13
CA ILE A 10 29.65 -13.26 -15.43
C ILE A 10 29.95 -12.90 -13.98
N ILE A 11 30.79 -13.68 -13.29
CA ILE A 11 31.18 -13.40 -11.91
C ILE A 11 31.84 -12.01 -11.81
N SER A 12 32.83 -11.74 -12.63
CA SER A 12 33.52 -10.44 -12.63
C SER A 12 32.60 -9.27 -12.96
N ALA A 13 31.65 -9.46 -13.87
CA ALA A 13 30.65 -8.42 -14.18
C ALA A 13 29.69 -8.17 -13.01
N SER A 14 29.29 -9.22 -12.30
CA SER A 14 28.46 -9.12 -11.11
C SER A 14 29.17 -8.37 -9.99
N GLU A 15 30.42 -8.76 -9.67
CA GLU A 15 31.23 -8.10 -8.64
C GLU A 15 31.39 -6.60 -8.93
N LYS A 16 31.68 -6.24 -10.18
CA LYS A 16 31.78 -4.84 -10.58
C LYS A 16 30.44 -4.09 -10.47
N ALA A 17 29.34 -4.73 -10.84
CA ALA A 17 28.00 -4.14 -10.70
C ALA A 17 27.63 -3.90 -9.22
N GLU A 18 27.97 -4.84 -8.33
CA GLU A 18 27.76 -4.70 -6.89
C GLU A 18 28.60 -3.56 -6.29
N GLU A 19 29.87 -3.44 -6.73
CA GLU A 19 30.73 -2.33 -6.32
C GLU A 19 30.13 -0.97 -6.76
N MET A 20 29.67 -0.86 -8.01
CA MET A 20 29.02 0.36 -8.54
C MET A 20 27.72 0.70 -7.81
N ALA A 21 26.97 -0.29 -7.34
CA ALA A 21 25.69 -0.11 -6.63
C ALA A 21 25.86 0.06 -5.12
N ASN A 22 27.08 -0.10 -4.57
CA ASN A 22 27.31 -0.19 -3.12
C ASN A 22 26.78 1.02 -2.34
N GLU A 23 26.96 2.24 -2.83
CA GLU A 23 26.44 3.45 -2.18
C GLU A 23 24.91 3.42 -2.05
N ALA A 24 24.22 3.01 -3.12
CA ALA A 24 22.76 2.84 -3.10
C ALA A 24 22.32 1.75 -2.12
N PHE A 25 23.06 0.64 -2.06
CA PHE A 25 22.80 -0.44 -1.10
C PHE A 25 22.99 0.02 0.35
N GLN A 26 24.04 0.76 0.66
CA GLN A 26 24.27 1.29 2.01
C GLN A 26 23.09 2.21 2.45
N LYS A 27 22.64 3.09 1.58
CA LYS A 27 21.48 3.96 1.85
C LYS A 27 20.21 3.15 2.07
N THR A 28 19.96 2.16 1.22
CA THR A 28 18.79 1.27 1.35
C THR A 28 18.84 0.47 2.64
N ASN A 29 19.99 -0.10 2.99
CA ASN A 29 20.17 -0.87 4.22
C ASN A 29 19.90 -0.02 5.48
N TYR A 30 20.37 1.23 5.49
CA TYR A 30 20.08 2.14 6.60
C TYR A 30 18.59 2.41 6.76
N ILE A 31 17.89 2.70 5.64
CA ILE A 31 16.43 2.92 5.64
C ILE A 31 15.68 1.66 6.08
N THR A 32 16.13 0.50 5.61
CA THR A 32 15.56 -0.80 5.98
C THR A 32 15.69 -1.04 7.48
N GLU A 33 16.87 -0.81 8.06
CA GLU A 33 17.10 -0.98 9.49
C GLU A 33 16.18 -0.07 10.31
N LEU A 34 16.07 1.20 9.96
CA LEU A 34 15.17 2.14 10.65
C LEU A 34 13.70 1.68 10.61
N ASN A 35 13.23 1.26 9.45
CA ASN A 35 11.86 0.79 9.30
C ASN A 35 11.62 -0.54 10.03
N GLN A 36 12.59 -1.45 10.01
CA GLN A 36 12.50 -2.71 10.76
C GLN A 36 12.40 -2.47 12.27
N ARG A 37 13.21 -1.56 12.81
CA ARG A 37 13.13 -1.15 14.23
C ARG A 37 11.77 -0.54 14.57
N LYS A 38 11.24 0.31 13.68
CA LYS A 38 9.90 0.90 13.83
C LYS A 38 8.81 -0.19 13.86
N MET A 39 8.87 -1.15 12.94
CA MET A 39 7.93 -2.27 12.92
C MET A 39 8.00 -3.12 14.19
N LEU A 40 9.21 -3.50 14.63
CA LEU A 40 9.37 -4.24 15.88
C LEU A 40 8.80 -3.47 17.08
N LYS A 41 8.97 -2.15 17.11
CA LYS A 41 8.38 -1.31 18.15
C LYS A 41 6.86 -1.29 18.09
N ALA A 42 6.26 -1.25 16.90
CA ALA A 42 4.83 -1.34 16.71
C ALA A 42 4.25 -2.65 17.28
N PHE A 43 4.88 -3.79 16.96
CA PHE A 43 4.50 -5.10 17.53
C PHE A 43 4.62 -5.15 19.04
N GLN A 44 5.68 -4.57 19.60
CA GLN A 44 5.85 -4.49 21.06
C GLN A 44 4.78 -3.63 21.73
N ASN A 45 4.43 -2.49 21.13
CA ASN A 45 3.41 -1.59 21.68
C ASN A 45 2.02 -2.25 21.68
N ALA A 46 1.65 -2.91 20.59
CA ALA A 46 0.41 -3.69 20.48
C ALA A 46 0.45 -5.01 21.26
N ARG A 47 1.57 -5.33 21.94
CA ARG A 47 1.79 -6.56 22.73
C ARG A 47 1.42 -7.82 21.98
N VAL A 48 1.78 -7.88 20.70
CA VAL A 48 1.47 -9.03 19.84
C VAL A 48 2.10 -10.29 20.43
N SER A 49 1.31 -11.34 20.55
CA SER A 49 1.68 -12.64 21.11
C SER A 49 1.00 -13.77 20.34
N GLU A 50 1.36 -15.01 20.62
CA GLU A 50 0.76 -16.21 19.99
C GLU A 50 -0.77 -16.21 20.06
N SER A 51 -1.36 -15.69 21.15
CA SER A 51 -2.81 -15.64 21.32
C SER A 51 -3.56 -14.80 20.26
N HIS A 52 -2.86 -13.90 19.54
CA HIS A 52 -3.45 -13.08 18.48
C HIS A 52 -3.58 -13.85 17.14
N PHE A 53 -2.93 -15.00 17.03
CA PHE A 53 -2.99 -15.88 15.85
C PHE A 53 -3.98 -17.02 15.98
N THR A 54 -4.72 -17.07 17.10
CA THR A 54 -5.77 -18.07 17.27
C THR A 54 -6.98 -17.73 16.43
N ALA A 55 -7.69 -18.74 15.96
CA ALA A 55 -8.90 -18.58 15.16
C ALA A 55 -9.97 -17.79 15.96
N SER A 56 -10.67 -16.89 15.27
CA SER A 56 -11.81 -16.15 15.81
C SER A 56 -13.09 -16.50 15.04
N THR A 57 -14.24 -16.03 15.53
CA THR A 57 -15.54 -16.24 14.86
C THR A 57 -15.67 -15.45 13.56
N GLY A 58 -14.82 -14.46 13.33
CA GLY A 58 -14.87 -13.57 12.16
C GLY A 58 -15.91 -12.44 12.25
N TYR A 59 -16.72 -12.40 13.33
CA TYR A 59 -17.73 -11.35 13.51
C TYR A 59 -17.20 -10.05 14.10
N GLY A 60 -15.90 -9.96 14.41
CA GLY A 60 -15.27 -8.75 14.94
C GLY A 60 -15.48 -8.49 16.43
N TYR A 61 -16.20 -9.31 17.12
CA TYR A 61 -16.40 -9.20 18.57
C TYR A 61 -15.22 -9.84 19.33
N GLY A 62 -14.39 -8.99 19.95
CA GLY A 62 -13.24 -9.44 20.72
C GLY A 62 -12.17 -10.13 19.84
N ASP A 63 -12.07 -9.75 18.59
CA ASP A 63 -11.04 -10.25 17.68
C ASP A 63 -9.72 -9.51 17.92
N ARG A 64 -9.04 -9.94 18.96
CA ARG A 64 -7.77 -9.34 19.42
C ARG A 64 -6.70 -9.29 18.32
N GLY A 65 -6.70 -10.25 17.40
CA GLY A 65 -5.74 -10.29 16.30
C GLY A 65 -5.97 -9.15 15.32
N ARG A 66 -7.22 -8.84 14.96
CA ARG A 66 -7.57 -7.72 14.09
C ARG A 66 -7.29 -6.38 14.74
N GLU A 67 -7.68 -6.21 16.00
CA GLU A 67 -7.42 -4.99 16.78
C GLU A 67 -5.93 -4.72 16.88
N ALA A 68 -5.12 -5.71 17.25
CA ALA A 68 -3.67 -5.57 17.32
C ALA A 68 -3.03 -5.27 15.96
N LEU A 69 -3.57 -5.81 14.85
CA LEU A 69 -3.09 -5.53 13.51
C LEU A 69 -3.34 -4.08 13.12
N ASP A 70 -4.52 -3.54 13.42
CA ASP A 70 -4.86 -2.13 13.19
C ASP A 70 -3.91 -1.21 14.00
N GLU A 71 -3.67 -1.50 15.29
CA GLU A 71 -2.72 -0.76 16.12
C GLU A 71 -1.30 -0.77 15.56
N VAL A 72 -0.81 -1.93 15.10
CA VAL A 72 0.52 -2.06 14.49
C VAL A 72 0.64 -1.18 13.25
N PHE A 73 -0.35 -1.21 12.36
CA PHE A 73 -0.33 -0.40 11.14
C PHE A 73 -0.48 1.10 11.44
N ALA A 74 -1.37 1.47 12.34
CA ALA A 74 -1.53 2.87 12.76
C ALA A 74 -0.20 3.42 13.30
N PHE A 75 0.46 2.69 14.21
CA PHE A 75 1.77 3.09 14.72
C PHE A 75 2.84 3.17 13.64
N ALA A 76 2.95 2.15 12.79
CA ALA A 76 3.99 2.07 11.77
C ALA A 76 3.87 3.20 10.72
N LEU A 77 2.65 3.64 10.43
CA LEU A 77 2.36 4.69 9.45
C LEU A 77 2.15 6.07 10.09
N ASN A 78 2.28 6.18 11.42
CA ASN A 78 2.02 7.41 12.19
C ASN A 78 0.62 7.98 11.92
N ALA A 79 -0.38 7.11 11.88
CA ALA A 79 -1.79 7.43 11.71
C ALA A 79 -2.51 7.33 13.05
N GLU A 80 -3.65 8.03 13.18
CA GLU A 80 -4.51 7.95 14.37
C GLU A 80 -5.14 6.56 14.51
N ASP A 81 -5.48 5.94 13.38
CA ASP A 81 -6.12 4.63 13.30
C ASP A 81 -5.79 3.93 11.99
N ALA A 82 -6.09 2.64 11.89
CA ALA A 82 -5.96 1.86 10.67
C ALA A 82 -7.08 0.81 10.58
N LEU A 83 -7.42 0.43 9.37
CA LEU A 83 -8.34 -0.66 9.08
C LEU A 83 -7.66 -1.65 8.14
N VAL A 84 -7.15 -2.73 8.71
CA VAL A 84 -6.41 -3.75 7.96
C VAL A 84 -7.23 -5.03 7.88
N ARG A 85 -7.75 -5.35 6.71
CA ARG A 85 -8.65 -6.49 6.51
C ARG A 85 -8.32 -7.23 5.22
N TYR A 86 -8.36 -8.55 5.25
CA TYR A 86 -8.18 -9.38 4.06
C TYR A 86 -9.31 -9.20 3.03
N ASN A 87 -10.44 -8.61 3.43
CA ASN A 87 -11.53 -8.24 2.54
C ASN A 87 -11.14 -7.16 1.52
N PHE A 88 -10.10 -6.37 1.79
CA PHE A 88 -9.48 -5.50 0.81
C PHE A 88 -8.59 -6.32 -0.13
N VAL A 89 -9.18 -6.80 -1.20
CA VAL A 89 -8.55 -7.80 -2.10
C VAL A 89 -7.45 -7.24 -3.01
N SER A 90 -7.34 -5.89 -3.09
CA SER A 90 -6.31 -5.21 -3.88
C SER A 90 -6.10 -3.77 -3.39
N GLY A 91 -4.98 -3.16 -3.79
CA GLY A 91 -4.74 -1.73 -3.54
C GLY A 91 -5.80 -0.83 -4.18
N THR A 92 -6.23 -1.13 -5.40
CA THR A 92 -7.33 -0.41 -6.06
C THR A 92 -8.62 -0.49 -5.26
N HIS A 93 -8.98 -1.67 -4.75
CA HIS A 93 -10.17 -1.84 -3.91
C HIS A 93 -10.08 -1.01 -2.62
N THR A 94 -8.92 -0.98 -1.98
CA THR A 94 -8.69 -0.18 -0.76
C THR A 94 -8.85 1.32 -1.04
N ILE A 95 -8.20 1.82 -2.10
CA ILE A 95 -8.31 3.24 -2.50
C ILE A 95 -9.75 3.58 -2.89
N THR A 96 -10.42 2.72 -3.67
CA THR A 96 -11.82 2.89 -4.03
C THR A 96 -12.71 3.04 -2.81
N THR A 97 -12.56 2.15 -1.84
CA THR A 97 -13.33 2.19 -0.59
C THR A 97 -13.09 3.49 0.17
N ALA A 98 -11.83 3.95 0.25
CA ALA A 98 -11.50 5.22 0.89
C ALA A 98 -12.13 6.41 0.17
N LEU A 99 -12.02 6.47 -1.16
CA LEU A 99 -12.58 7.56 -1.96
C LEU A 99 -14.10 7.65 -1.82
N PHE A 100 -14.83 6.53 -1.97
CA PHE A 100 -16.28 6.50 -1.75
C PHE A 100 -16.67 6.76 -0.28
N GLY A 101 -15.78 6.47 0.66
CA GLY A 101 -15.98 6.76 2.08
C GLY A 101 -15.95 8.25 2.42
N VAL A 102 -15.08 9.02 1.78
CA VAL A 102 -14.84 10.44 2.11
C VAL A 102 -15.50 11.42 1.14
N LEU A 103 -15.63 11.09 -0.15
CA LEU A 103 -16.21 11.97 -1.16
C LEU A 103 -17.75 11.92 -1.14
N ARG A 104 -18.35 13.05 -1.43
CA ARG A 104 -19.81 13.23 -1.55
C ARG A 104 -20.14 13.85 -2.90
N PRO A 105 -21.40 13.69 -3.41
CA PRO A 105 -21.84 14.36 -4.63
C PRO A 105 -21.54 15.86 -4.60
N ASN A 106 -21.00 16.39 -5.69
CA ASN A 106 -20.48 17.75 -5.91
C ASN A 106 -19.11 18.06 -5.31
N ASP A 107 -18.47 17.12 -4.58
CA ASP A 107 -17.06 17.28 -4.23
C ASP A 107 -16.17 17.21 -5.47
N THR A 108 -14.99 17.80 -5.39
CA THR A 108 -13.98 17.72 -6.44
C THR A 108 -12.77 16.95 -5.96
N MET A 109 -12.44 15.87 -6.66
CA MET A 109 -11.19 15.14 -6.50
C MET A 109 -10.13 15.76 -7.39
N LEU A 110 -9.07 16.33 -6.80
CA LEU A 110 -7.92 16.88 -7.52
C LEU A 110 -6.74 15.90 -7.49
N SER A 111 -6.29 15.43 -8.65
CA SER A 111 -5.06 14.65 -8.78
C SER A 111 -3.86 15.59 -8.99
N VAL A 112 -3.07 15.79 -7.93
CA VAL A 112 -1.94 16.74 -7.93
C VAL A 112 -0.67 16.20 -8.60
N THR A 113 -0.62 14.92 -8.91
CA THR A 113 0.53 14.23 -9.54
C THR A 113 0.27 13.82 -10.98
N GLY A 114 -0.77 14.38 -11.62
CA GLY A 114 -1.20 14.02 -12.96
C GLY A 114 -2.19 12.85 -12.96
N ILE A 115 -2.34 12.21 -14.13
CA ILE A 115 -3.33 11.14 -14.33
C ILE A 115 -3.03 9.93 -13.43
N PRO A 116 -4.00 9.44 -12.65
CA PRO A 116 -3.86 8.22 -11.87
C PRO A 116 -3.60 6.99 -12.74
N TYR A 117 -3.07 5.92 -12.13
CA TYR A 117 -2.84 4.65 -12.82
C TYR A 117 -4.14 4.02 -13.36
N ASP A 118 -4.01 3.17 -14.35
CA ASP A 118 -5.08 2.66 -15.21
C ASP A 118 -6.30 2.09 -14.48
N THR A 119 -6.09 1.22 -13.48
CA THR A 119 -7.22 0.63 -12.74
C THR A 119 -7.98 1.65 -11.88
N LEU A 120 -7.33 2.72 -11.43
CA LEU A 120 -8.00 3.80 -10.71
C LEU A 120 -8.76 4.75 -11.66
N GLN A 121 -8.31 4.90 -12.90
CA GLN A 121 -9.05 5.64 -13.94
C GLN A 121 -10.46 5.07 -14.12
N GLY A 122 -10.58 3.74 -14.15
CA GLY A 122 -11.88 3.07 -14.22
C GLY A 122 -12.78 3.34 -13.02
N VAL A 123 -12.23 3.47 -11.83
CA VAL A 123 -12.97 3.82 -10.60
C VAL A 123 -13.46 5.26 -10.62
N ILE A 124 -12.62 6.18 -11.08
CA ILE A 124 -12.95 7.59 -11.19
C ILE A 124 -13.99 7.82 -12.31
N GLY A 125 -13.85 7.13 -13.43
CA GLY A 125 -14.64 7.32 -14.66
C GLY A 125 -13.95 8.24 -15.63
N ILE A 126 -12.64 8.03 -15.86
CA ILE A 126 -11.82 8.80 -16.80
C ILE A 126 -11.11 7.88 -17.80
N THR A 127 -10.76 8.44 -18.94
CA THR A 127 -9.90 7.82 -19.95
C THR A 127 -8.42 7.98 -19.61
N SER A 128 -7.56 7.30 -20.35
CA SER A 128 -6.11 7.43 -20.23
C SER A 128 -5.54 8.83 -20.55
N ASP A 129 -6.33 9.70 -21.16
CA ASP A 129 -6.01 11.12 -21.38
C ASP A 129 -6.73 12.06 -20.39
N GLY A 130 -7.33 11.50 -19.35
CA GLY A 130 -7.95 12.26 -18.24
C GLY A 130 -9.33 12.83 -18.53
N LYS A 131 -9.93 12.49 -19.68
CA LYS A 131 -11.30 12.95 -19.99
C LYS A 131 -12.32 12.11 -19.24
N THR A 132 -13.36 12.76 -18.77
CA THR A 132 -14.45 12.08 -18.07
C THR A 132 -15.27 11.20 -19.00
N ILE A 133 -15.64 10.02 -18.50
CA ILE A 133 -16.56 9.10 -19.17
C ILE A 133 -17.82 9.05 -18.32
N SER A 134 -18.95 9.44 -18.90
CA SER A 134 -20.24 9.18 -18.29
C SER A 134 -20.84 7.92 -18.91
N GLY A 135 -21.29 6.98 -18.14
CA GLY A 135 -21.78 5.72 -18.71
C GLY A 135 -22.60 4.87 -17.77
N ASN A 136 -22.94 5.37 -16.61
CA ASN A 136 -23.75 4.66 -15.63
C ASN A 136 -23.12 3.31 -15.22
N THR A 137 -21.82 3.30 -15.02
CA THR A 137 -21.04 2.11 -14.66
C THR A 137 -20.69 2.05 -13.17
N GLY A 138 -21.12 3.04 -12.37
CA GLY A 138 -20.87 3.10 -10.92
C GLY A 138 -19.53 3.75 -10.57
N THR A 139 -19.01 4.63 -11.40
CA THR A 139 -17.80 5.41 -11.17
C THR A 139 -18.04 6.60 -10.22
N LEU A 140 -16.98 7.20 -9.70
CA LEU A 140 -17.11 8.42 -8.89
C LEU A 140 -17.85 9.53 -9.63
N ILE A 141 -17.61 9.70 -10.93
CA ILE A 141 -18.30 10.68 -11.77
C ILE A 141 -19.80 10.38 -11.88
N ASP A 142 -20.17 9.10 -12.01
CA ASP A 142 -21.58 8.70 -12.03
C ASP A 142 -22.31 9.02 -10.71
N PHE A 143 -21.55 9.05 -9.59
CA PHE A 143 -22.06 9.47 -8.28
C PHE A 143 -21.96 10.98 -8.03
N GLY A 144 -21.63 11.76 -9.05
CA GLY A 144 -21.62 13.22 -9.00
C GLY A 144 -20.36 13.82 -8.37
N ILE A 145 -19.26 13.10 -8.30
CA ILE A 145 -17.95 13.62 -7.90
C ILE A 145 -17.27 14.20 -9.14
N ASN A 146 -16.74 15.42 -9.02
CA ASN A 146 -15.98 16.05 -10.08
C ASN A 146 -14.51 15.59 -10.02
N TYR A 147 -13.86 15.54 -11.18
CA TYR A 147 -12.44 15.19 -11.27
C TYR A 147 -11.65 16.31 -11.96
N GLU A 148 -10.51 16.66 -11.38
CA GLU A 148 -9.53 17.60 -11.93
C GLU A 148 -8.12 17.03 -11.76
N GLN A 149 -7.20 17.47 -12.61
CA GLN A 149 -5.79 17.11 -12.54
C GLN A 149 -4.88 18.29 -12.86
N LEU A 150 -3.69 18.29 -12.28
CA LEU A 150 -2.62 19.24 -12.61
C LEU A 150 -1.73 18.72 -13.73
#